data_4042c08a1781081ecf073ef00559cf1d
#
_entry.id   4042c08a1781081ecf073ef00559cf1d
#
_cell.length_a   1.000
_cell.length_b   1.000
_cell.length_c   1.000
_cell.angle_alpha   90.00
_cell.angle_beta   90.00
_cell.angle_gamma   90.00
#
_symmetry.space_group_name_H-M   'P 1'
#
loop_
_entity.id
_entity.type
_entity.pdbx_description
1 polymer ?
#
loop_
_entity_poly.entity_id
_entity_poly.type
_entity_poly.pdbx_seq_one_letter_code
_entity_poly.pdbx_strand_id
1 'polypeptide(L)'
;MRLTPNRFVLPLIAAAALGVSSGAVAQPKPPASPTAQATLLGQYGDWGAYTASPGGQKVCFALAKPTSSVDNPPNRRTAANAVYLFISTRPVEKVSNEVSVLATGYEFKPNTEASVAVGGSNFAMYTQKDGAWVKNAAEESKLLETMRKGADVAIKATTSRGTQTTDTFSLKGIGQAVDRAAQECK
;
A
#
# COMPACT_ATOMS: atom_id res chain seq x y z
N MET A 1 67.25 -41.35 -34.73
CA MET A 1 67.71 -40.13 -34.06
C MET A 1 67.24 -40.19 -32.61
N ARG A 2 68.14 -40.26 -31.63
CA ARG A 2 67.94 -40.51 -30.22
C ARG A 2 67.53 -39.24 -29.54
N LEU A 3 66.50 -39.24 -28.67
CA LEU A 3 66.25 -38.21 -27.68
C LEU A 3 65.96 -38.79 -26.36
N THR A 4 66.74 -38.40 -25.36
CA THR A 4 66.83 -38.82 -23.98
C THR A 4 65.70 -38.23 -23.13
N PRO A 5 65.22 -38.89 -22.06
CA PRO A 5 64.24 -38.30 -21.13
C PRO A 5 64.95 -37.49 -20.05
N ASN A 6 64.51 -36.27 -19.84
CA ASN A 6 64.96 -35.42 -18.73
C ASN A 6 64.01 -35.54 -17.55
N ARG A 7 64.57 -36.01 -16.43
CA ARG A 7 63.88 -36.13 -15.14
C ARG A 7 63.92 -34.78 -14.43
N PHE A 8 62.79 -34.16 -14.24
CA PHE A 8 62.64 -33.02 -13.29
C PHE A 8 62.00 -33.47 -12.00
N VAL A 9 62.74 -33.21 -10.93
CA VAL A 9 62.38 -33.45 -9.55
C VAL A 9 61.42 -32.33 -9.10
N LEU A 10 60.21 -32.66 -8.62
CA LEU A 10 59.30 -31.73 -7.97
C LEU A 10 59.65 -31.55 -6.50
N PRO A 11 59.73 -30.31 -6.01
CA PRO A 11 59.67 -30.06 -4.56
C PRO A 11 58.26 -30.02 -4.06
N LEU A 12 58.00 -30.73 -2.94
CA LEU A 12 56.78 -30.64 -2.15
C LEU A 12 56.66 -29.26 -1.52
N ILE A 13 55.67 -28.48 -1.92
CA ILE A 13 55.27 -27.27 -1.22
C ILE A 13 54.06 -27.61 -0.37
N ALA A 14 54.27 -27.57 0.95
CA ALA A 14 53.16 -27.65 1.93
C ALA A 14 52.35 -26.36 1.86
N ALA A 15 51.11 -26.43 1.38
CA ALA A 15 50.16 -25.30 1.41
C ALA A 15 49.47 -25.29 2.76
N ALA A 16 49.77 -24.29 3.59
CA ALA A 16 49.01 -23.96 4.78
C ALA A 16 47.65 -23.35 4.36
N ALA A 17 46.58 -24.06 4.62
CA ALA A 17 45.21 -23.55 4.43
C ALA A 17 44.86 -22.54 5.52
N LEU A 18 44.92 -21.23 5.19
CA LEU A 18 44.34 -20.16 5.99
C LEU A 18 42.81 -20.20 5.79
N GLY A 19 42.11 -20.65 6.84
CA GLY A 19 40.64 -20.63 6.88
C GLY A 19 40.13 -19.18 6.91
N VAL A 20 39.57 -18.73 5.79
CA VAL A 20 38.82 -17.48 5.71
C VAL A 20 37.44 -17.72 6.26
N SER A 21 37.19 -17.31 7.51
CA SER A 21 35.85 -17.27 8.09
C SER A 21 35.03 -16.21 7.35
N SER A 22 34.16 -16.65 6.47
CA SER A 22 33.15 -15.77 5.82
C SER A 22 32.13 -15.31 6.88
N GLY A 23 32.35 -14.13 7.44
CA GLY A 23 31.36 -13.46 8.26
C GLY A 23 30.12 -13.18 7.42
N ALA A 24 29.01 -13.83 7.73
CA ALA A 24 27.72 -13.52 7.14
C ALA A 24 27.33 -12.08 7.54
N VAL A 25 27.46 -11.14 6.62
CA VAL A 25 26.94 -9.78 6.79
C VAL A 25 25.42 -9.89 6.76
N ALA A 26 24.77 -9.68 7.91
CA ALA A 26 23.33 -9.62 8.00
C ALA A 26 22.85 -8.46 7.10
N GLN A 27 22.13 -8.78 6.01
CA GLN A 27 21.49 -7.77 5.19
C GLN A 27 20.45 -7.03 6.04
N PRO A 28 20.43 -5.67 6.01
CA PRO A 28 19.37 -4.90 6.62
C PRO A 28 18.03 -5.36 6.06
N LYS A 29 17.12 -5.81 6.92
CA LYS A 29 15.74 -6.14 6.53
C LYS A 29 15.11 -4.89 5.91
N PRO A 30 14.51 -4.98 4.69
CA PRO A 30 13.82 -3.83 4.10
C PRO A 30 12.80 -3.28 5.09
N PRO A 31 12.58 -1.96 5.16
CA PRO A 31 11.53 -1.39 5.99
C PRO A 31 10.21 -2.04 5.58
N ALA A 32 9.54 -2.67 6.54
CA ALA A 32 8.25 -3.31 6.31
C ALA A 32 7.25 -2.22 5.88
N SER A 33 6.52 -2.46 4.79
CA SER A 33 5.40 -1.61 4.41
C SER A 33 4.48 -1.37 5.61
N PRO A 34 3.89 -0.18 5.78
CA PRO A 34 3.03 0.14 6.93
C PRO A 34 1.94 -0.90 7.18
N THR A 35 1.42 -1.51 6.12
CA THR A 35 0.43 -2.60 6.19
C THR A 35 1.00 -3.95 6.62
N ALA A 36 2.30 -4.19 6.49
CA ALA A 36 2.93 -5.45 6.89
C ALA A 36 2.98 -5.66 8.41
N GLN A 37 2.77 -4.62 9.20
CA GLN A 37 2.71 -4.65 10.66
C GLN A 37 1.32 -4.34 11.21
N ALA A 38 0.31 -4.29 10.35
CA ALA A 38 -1.06 -4.02 10.77
C ALA A 38 -1.69 -5.24 11.42
N THR A 39 -2.35 -5.03 12.56
CA THR A 39 -3.14 -6.03 13.27
C THR A 39 -4.60 -5.87 12.92
N LEU A 40 -5.26 -6.93 12.46
CA LEU A 40 -6.70 -6.94 12.20
C LEU A 40 -7.46 -6.91 13.55
N LEU A 41 -8.34 -5.94 13.71
CA LEU A 41 -9.22 -5.77 14.87
C LEU A 41 -10.59 -6.41 14.67
N GLY A 42 -11.00 -6.58 13.41
CA GLY A 42 -12.26 -7.22 13.02
C GLY A 42 -12.57 -7.02 11.54
N GLN A 43 -13.39 -7.94 11.00
CA GLN A 43 -13.90 -7.89 9.63
C GLN A 43 -15.40 -7.59 9.65
N TYR A 44 -15.84 -6.64 8.85
CA TYR A 44 -17.23 -6.16 8.78
C TYR A 44 -17.65 -6.07 7.31
N GLY A 45 -18.31 -7.11 6.80
CA GLY A 45 -18.61 -7.18 5.37
C GLY A 45 -17.34 -7.08 4.52
N ASP A 46 -17.28 -6.08 3.64
CA ASP A 46 -16.15 -5.86 2.72
C ASP A 46 -15.04 -4.95 3.31
N TRP A 47 -15.18 -4.55 4.58
CA TRP A 47 -14.26 -3.67 5.30
C TRP A 47 -13.58 -4.36 6.48
N GLY A 48 -12.27 -4.24 6.59
CA GLY A 48 -11.51 -4.63 7.78
C GLY A 48 -11.16 -3.42 8.64
N ALA A 49 -11.23 -3.55 9.97
CA ALA A 49 -10.66 -2.59 10.91
C ALA A 49 -9.28 -3.06 11.36
N TYR A 50 -8.32 -2.15 11.42
CA TYR A 50 -6.92 -2.45 11.71
C TYR A 50 -6.30 -1.42 12.66
N THR A 51 -5.22 -1.84 13.33
CA THR A 51 -4.27 -0.95 14.01
C THR A 51 -2.85 -1.26 13.57
N ALA A 52 -2.00 -0.24 13.54
CA ALA A 52 -0.58 -0.35 13.28
C ALA A 52 0.18 0.70 14.07
N SER A 53 1.50 0.54 14.19
CA SER A 53 2.37 1.52 14.88
C SER A 53 3.63 1.78 14.06
N PRO A 54 3.52 2.37 12.85
CA PRO A 54 4.67 2.74 12.05
C PRO A 54 5.51 3.79 12.81
N GLY A 55 6.82 3.53 12.96
CA GLY A 55 7.69 4.44 13.71
C GLY A 55 7.30 4.67 15.17
N GLY A 56 6.54 3.74 15.78
CA GLY A 56 6.05 3.85 17.14
C GLY A 56 4.79 4.70 17.32
N GLN A 57 4.25 5.29 16.24
CA GLN A 57 3.04 6.11 16.29
C GLN A 57 1.81 5.27 15.96
N LYS A 58 0.82 5.25 16.87
CA LYS A 58 -0.40 4.48 16.69
C LYS A 58 -1.25 5.07 15.56
N VAL A 59 -1.67 4.20 14.64
CA VAL A 59 -2.61 4.47 13.54
C VAL A 59 -3.70 3.43 13.57
N CYS A 60 -4.95 3.84 13.49
CA CYS A 60 -6.09 2.94 13.37
C CYS A 60 -6.84 3.27 12.08
N PHE A 61 -7.25 2.25 11.34
CA PHE A 61 -7.88 2.49 10.04
C PHE A 61 -8.87 1.40 9.67
N ALA A 62 -9.89 1.79 8.93
CA ALA A 62 -10.72 0.89 8.16
C ALA A 62 -10.17 0.83 6.73
N LEU A 63 -10.21 -0.36 6.12
CA LEU A 63 -9.67 -0.63 4.80
C LEU A 63 -10.59 -1.53 4.01
N ALA A 64 -10.78 -1.19 2.72
CA ALA A 64 -11.45 -2.04 1.74
C ALA A 64 -10.61 -2.18 0.46
N LYS A 65 -10.86 -3.27 -0.27
CA LYS A 65 -10.41 -3.50 -1.64
C LYS A 65 -11.56 -3.23 -2.61
N PRO A 66 -11.28 -2.82 -3.86
CA PRO A 66 -12.34 -2.65 -4.83
C PRO A 66 -13.00 -3.99 -5.19
N THR A 67 -14.30 -3.96 -5.39
CA THR A 67 -15.09 -5.06 -5.94
C THR A 67 -15.00 -5.11 -7.47
N SER A 68 -14.64 -3.98 -8.09
CA SER A 68 -14.42 -3.86 -9.54
C SER A 68 -13.36 -2.81 -9.83
N SER A 69 -12.51 -3.10 -10.81
CA SER A 69 -11.46 -2.19 -11.29
C SER A 69 -11.49 -2.18 -12.82
N VAL A 70 -11.65 -1.00 -13.40
CA VAL A 70 -11.73 -0.80 -14.86
C VAL A 70 -10.67 0.21 -15.30
N ASP A 71 -9.96 -0.11 -16.38
CA ASP A 71 -8.97 0.74 -17.01
C ASP A 71 -9.41 1.20 -18.40
N ASN A 72 -9.06 2.42 -18.75
CA ASN A 72 -9.19 2.94 -20.10
C ASN A 72 -7.87 3.60 -20.56
N PRO A 73 -7.11 3.02 -21.53
CA PRO A 73 -7.38 1.76 -22.23
C PRO A 73 -7.38 0.53 -21.32
N PRO A 74 -8.06 -0.56 -21.69
CA PRO A 74 -8.22 -1.74 -20.83
C PRO A 74 -6.90 -2.48 -20.59
N ASN A 75 -6.87 -3.28 -19.51
CA ASN A 75 -5.77 -4.20 -19.17
C ASN A 75 -4.42 -3.50 -18.93
N ARG A 76 -4.42 -2.30 -18.35
CA ARG A 76 -3.21 -1.54 -18.05
C ARG A 76 -2.65 -1.85 -16.67
N ARG A 77 -3.51 -2.28 -15.76
CA ARG A 77 -3.12 -2.76 -14.43
C ARG A 77 -3.18 -4.29 -14.38
N THR A 78 -2.34 -4.87 -13.55
CA THR A 78 -2.30 -6.32 -13.25
C THR A 78 -2.76 -6.56 -11.83
N ALA A 79 -2.88 -7.81 -11.41
CA ALA A 79 -3.20 -8.15 -10.01
C ALA A 79 -2.19 -7.60 -8.98
N ALA A 80 -0.96 -7.28 -9.40
CA ALA A 80 0.04 -6.62 -8.56
C ALA A 80 -0.24 -5.12 -8.34
N ASN A 81 -1.12 -4.51 -9.15
CA ASN A 81 -1.49 -3.10 -9.08
C ASN A 81 -2.78 -2.93 -8.27
N ALA A 82 -2.75 -3.30 -7.01
CA ALA A 82 -3.91 -3.19 -6.13
C ALA A 82 -4.18 -1.73 -5.71
N VAL A 83 -5.45 -1.43 -5.47
CA VAL A 83 -5.91 -0.16 -4.91
C VAL A 83 -6.61 -0.44 -3.59
N TYR A 84 -6.45 0.45 -2.65
CA TYR A 84 -7.07 0.35 -1.33
C TYR A 84 -7.72 1.66 -0.95
N LEU A 85 -8.90 1.60 -0.39
CA LEU A 85 -9.59 2.74 0.20
C LEU A 85 -9.44 2.66 1.71
N PHE A 86 -8.91 3.73 2.30
CA PHE A 86 -8.66 3.86 3.73
C PHE A 86 -9.51 4.93 4.37
N ILE A 87 -9.90 4.70 5.61
CA ILE A 87 -10.41 5.73 6.52
C ILE A 87 -9.58 5.62 7.79
N SER A 88 -8.68 6.59 8.00
CA SER A 88 -7.63 6.50 9.02
C SER A 88 -7.76 7.56 10.12
N THR A 89 -7.35 7.18 11.32
CA THR A 89 -7.21 8.05 12.50
C THR A 89 -5.79 7.95 13.02
N ARG A 90 -5.12 9.10 13.17
CA ARG A 90 -3.76 9.25 13.68
C ARG A 90 -3.76 10.23 14.85
N PRO A 91 -3.87 9.73 16.10
CA PRO A 91 -4.04 10.58 17.29
C PRO A 91 -2.92 11.59 17.50
N VAL A 92 -1.66 11.18 17.27
CA VAL A 92 -0.48 12.06 17.42
C VAL A 92 -0.52 13.25 16.46
N GLU A 93 -1.01 13.03 15.23
CA GLU A 93 -1.15 14.05 14.21
C GLU A 93 -2.47 14.82 14.33
N LYS A 94 -3.35 14.46 15.26
CA LYS A 94 -4.71 15.01 15.44
C LYS A 94 -5.58 14.85 14.18
N VAL A 95 -5.34 13.82 13.40
CA VAL A 95 -6.12 13.45 12.21
C VAL A 95 -7.16 12.43 12.60
N SER A 96 -8.42 12.67 12.22
CA SER A 96 -9.54 11.75 12.48
C SER A 96 -10.35 11.51 11.22
N ASN A 97 -10.57 10.23 10.90
CA ASN A 97 -11.42 9.79 9.78
C ASN A 97 -10.97 10.32 8.40
N GLU A 98 -9.66 10.49 8.19
CA GLU A 98 -9.14 10.89 6.88
C GLU A 98 -9.43 9.83 5.82
N VAL A 99 -10.05 10.25 4.74
CA VAL A 99 -10.36 9.38 3.59
C VAL A 99 -9.24 9.47 2.56
N SER A 100 -8.60 8.33 2.27
CA SER A 100 -7.51 8.26 1.31
C SER A 100 -7.57 7.00 0.45
N VAL A 101 -7.00 7.10 -0.74
CA VAL A 101 -6.82 6.00 -1.68
C VAL A 101 -5.34 5.77 -1.87
N LEU A 102 -4.87 4.53 -1.73
CA LEU A 102 -3.50 4.15 -1.99
C LEU A 102 -3.45 3.11 -3.10
N ALA A 103 -2.60 3.37 -4.10
CA ALA A 103 -2.30 2.45 -5.18
C ALA A 103 -0.99 1.71 -4.90
N THR A 104 -0.88 0.46 -5.32
CA THR A 104 0.38 -0.30 -5.28
C THR A 104 0.88 -0.56 -6.69
N GLY A 105 2.19 -0.36 -6.90
CA GLY A 105 2.85 -0.65 -8.18
C GLY A 105 2.58 0.34 -9.30
N TYR A 106 1.92 1.47 -9.03
CA TYR A 106 1.84 2.62 -9.95
C TYR A 106 1.62 3.93 -9.17
N GLU A 107 1.85 5.04 -9.85
CA GLU A 107 1.59 6.38 -9.32
C GLU A 107 0.44 7.04 -10.08
N PHE A 108 -0.26 7.93 -9.40
CA PHE A 108 -1.22 8.84 -10.03
C PHE A 108 -0.51 9.92 -10.84
N LYS A 109 -1.20 10.46 -11.83
CA LYS A 109 -0.66 11.55 -12.66
C LYS A 109 -0.51 12.81 -11.83
N PRO A 110 0.69 13.41 -11.78
CA PRO A 110 0.92 14.65 -11.05
C PRO A 110 0.00 15.79 -11.53
N ASN A 111 -0.40 16.67 -10.62
CA ASN A 111 -1.24 17.82 -10.90
C ASN A 111 -2.60 17.50 -11.54
N THR A 112 -3.12 16.30 -11.30
CA THR A 112 -4.49 15.93 -11.64
C THR A 112 -5.30 15.65 -10.38
N GLU A 113 -6.62 15.72 -10.51
CA GLU A 113 -7.54 15.37 -9.44
C GLU A 113 -8.09 13.96 -9.68
N ALA A 114 -8.30 13.23 -8.61
CA ALA A 114 -9.17 12.08 -8.60
C ALA A 114 -10.57 12.52 -8.11
N SER A 115 -11.59 11.76 -8.46
CA SER A 115 -12.95 12.03 -8.00
C SER A 115 -13.53 10.83 -7.25
N VAL A 116 -14.28 11.12 -6.21
CA VAL A 116 -15.05 10.15 -5.40
C VAL A 116 -16.52 10.38 -5.69
N ALA A 117 -17.19 9.38 -6.25
CA ALA A 117 -18.62 9.42 -6.52
C ALA A 117 -19.36 8.44 -5.60
N VAL A 118 -20.29 8.92 -4.79
CA VAL A 118 -21.11 8.13 -3.88
C VAL A 118 -22.50 8.73 -3.71
N GLY A 119 -23.56 7.92 -3.88
CA GLY A 119 -24.94 8.34 -3.65
C GLY A 119 -25.37 9.57 -4.46
N GLY A 120 -24.83 9.75 -5.69
CA GLY A 120 -25.09 10.93 -6.55
C GLY A 120 -24.29 12.18 -6.17
N SER A 121 -23.49 12.15 -5.12
CA SER A 121 -22.56 13.23 -4.73
C SER A 121 -21.16 12.96 -5.28
N ASN A 122 -20.42 14.05 -5.60
CA ASN A 122 -19.04 13.98 -6.06
C ASN A 122 -18.16 14.82 -5.16
N PHE A 123 -16.97 14.27 -4.83
CA PHE A 123 -15.94 14.93 -4.03
C PHE A 123 -14.61 14.89 -4.79
N ALA A 124 -13.79 15.91 -4.63
CA ALA A 124 -12.48 15.98 -5.25
C ALA A 124 -11.38 15.48 -4.31
N MET A 125 -10.42 14.77 -4.89
CA MET A 125 -9.18 14.37 -4.21
C MET A 125 -7.99 14.96 -4.95
N TYR A 126 -6.99 15.44 -4.21
CA TYR A 126 -5.68 15.72 -4.79
C TYR A 126 -4.84 14.44 -4.83
N THR A 127 -4.00 14.33 -5.85
CA THR A 127 -3.13 13.16 -6.02
C THR A 127 -1.67 13.52 -5.73
N GLN A 128 -0.95 12.62 -5.06
CA GLN A 128 0.48 12.74 -4.79
C GLN A 128 1.12 11.35 -4.80
N LYS A 129 2.01 11.10 -5.75
CA LYS A 129 2.64 9.79 -5.96
C LYS A 129 1.59 8.68 -6.10
N ASP A 130 1.60 7.70 -5.22
CA ASP A 130 0.71 6.56 -5.16
C ASP A 130 -0.55 6.78 -4.31
N GLY A 131 -0.73 7.98 -3.74
CA GLY A 131 -1.83 8.33 -2.88
C GLY A 131 -2.76 9.41 -3.45
N ALA A 132 -4.02 9.40 -2.99
CA ALA A 132 -4.99 10.46 -3.19
C ALA A 132 -5.75 10.73 -1.90
N TRP A 133 -5.98 12.01 -1.57
CA TRP A 133 -6.64 12.49 -0.35
C TRP A 133 -7.71 13.50 -0.67
N VAL A 134 -8.71 13.63 0.17
CA VAL A 134 -9.77 14.61 0.00
C VAL A 134 -9.17 16.02 -0.08
N LYS A 135 -9.53 16.77 -1.13
CA LYS A 135 -8.93 18.08 -1.41
C LYS A 135 -9.32 19.13 -0.38
N ASN A 136 -10.53 19.06 0.13
CA ASN A 136 -11.06 19.96 1.14
C ASN A 136 -11.39 19.19 2.40
N ALA A 137 -10.56 19.32 3.44
CA ALA A 137 -10.73 18.62 4.71
C ALA A 137 -12.11 18.88 5.37
N ALA A 138 -12.74 20.03 5.11
CA ALA A 138 -14.10 20.31 5.60
C ALA A 138 -15.17 19.40 4.96
N GLU A 139 -14.87 18.78 3.81
CA GLU A 139 -15.78 17.84 3.14
C GLU A 139 -15.61 16.39 3.59
N GLU A 140 -14.55 16.04 4.33
CA GLU A 140 -14.29 14.66 4.75
C GLU A 140 -15.43 14.08 5.58
N SER A 141 -15.93 14.83 6.56
CA SER A 141 -17.05 14.39 7.39
C SER A 141 -18.30 14.12 6.55
N LYS A 142 -18.60 15.02 5.59
CA LYS A 142 -19.73 14.86 4.67
C LYS A 142 -19.55 13.65 3.75
N LEU A 143 -18.33 13.44 3.23
CA LEU A 143 -18.01 12.27 2.41
C LEU A 143 -18.24 10.99 3.22
N LEU A 144 -17.67 10.89 4.42
CA LEU A 144 -17.82 9.70 5.27
C LEU A 144 -19.28 9.43 5.63
N GLU A 145 -20.05 10.47 5.97
CA GLU A 145 -21.49 10.33 6.23
C GLU A 145 -22.25 9.82 4.99
N THR A 146 -21.89 10.32 3.80
CA THR A 146 -22.49 9.87 2.55
C THR A 146 -22.13 8.42 2.25
N MET A 147 -20.85 8.05 2.49
CA MET A 147 -20.40 6.66 2.35
C MET A 147 -21.12 5.70 3.31
N ARG A 148 -21.37 6.12 4.57
CA ARG A 148 -22.10 5.30 5.54
C ARG A 148 -23.54 4.98 5.14
N LYS A 149 -24.12 5.80 4.26
CA LYS A 149 -25.52 5.67 3.77
C LYS A 149 -25.58 5.06 2.36
N GLY A 150 -24.44 5.03 1.64
CA GLY A 150 -24.34 4.53 0.28
C GLY A 150 -24.22 3.01 0.21
N ALA A 151 -24.44 2.46 -0.98
CA ALA A 151 -24.17 1.06 -1.30
C ALA A 151 -22.75 0.86 -1.83
N ASP A 152 -22.31 1.76 -2.70
CA ASP A 152 -21.03 1.73 -3.39
C ASP A 152 -20.40 3.12 -3.45
N VAL A 153 -19.08 3.15 -3.58
CA VAL A 153 -18.30 4.34 -3.93
C VAL A 153 -17.41 4.04 -5.12
N ALA A 154 -17.39 4.93 -6.11
CA ALA A 154 -16.51 4.83 -7.26
C ALA A 154 -15.41 5.90 -7.20
N ILE A 155 -14.16 5.48 -7.32
CA ILE A 155 -12.98 6.36 -7.39
C ILE A 155 -12.52 6.39 -8.84
N LYS A 156 -12.46 7.59 -9.44
CA LYS A 156 -11.91 7.80 -10.78
C LYS A 156 -10.62 8.59 -10.67
N ALA A 157 -9.57 8.09 -11.32
CA ALA A 157 -8.26 8.74 -11.31
C ALA A 157 -7.54 8.54 -12.65
N THR A 158 -6.40 9.22 -12.82
CA THR A 158 -5.51 9.02 -13.97
C THR A 158 -4.15 8.59 -13.44
N THR A 159 -3.58 7.53 -13.98
CA THR A 159 -2.22 7.08 -13.65
C THR A 159 -1.17 7.99 -14.29
N SER A 160 0.06 7.96 -13.80
CA SER A 160 1.21 8.68 -14.38
C SER A 160 1.46 8.33 -15.85
N ARG A 161 1.00 7.14 -16.30
CA ARG A 161 1.07 6.67 -17.69
C ARG A 161 -0.13 7.13 -18.54
N GLY A 162 -1.06 7.90 -17.98
CA GLY A 162 -2.24 8.41 -18.69
C GLY A 162 -3.43 7.46 -18.75
N THR A 163 -3.38 6.30 -18.10
CA THR A 163 -4.53 5.38 -18.01
C THR A 163 -5.58 5.97 -17.08
N GLN A 164 -6.82 6.07 -17.55
CA GLN A 164 -7.95 6.40 -16.68
C GLN A 164 -8.40 5.15 -15.94
N THR A 165 -8.58 5.25 -14.64
CA THR A 165 -8.99 4.15 -13.78
C THR A 165 -10.32 4.46 -13.12
N THR A 166 -11.15 3.44 -12.96
CA THR A 166 -12.36 3.49 -12.15
C THR A 166 -12.36 2.28 -11.23
N ASP A 167 -12.27 2.52 -9.94
CA ASP A 167 -12.28 1.50 -8.89
C ASP A 167 -13.53 1.65 -8.05
N THR A 168 -14.36 0.61 -8.02
CA THR A 168 -15.63 0.59 -7.26
C THR A 168 -15.44 -0.23 -6.00
N PHE A 169 -15.86 0.31 -4.86
CA PHE A 169 -15.80 -0.34 -3.57
C PHE A 169 -17.21 -0.49 -3.01
N SER A 170 -17.51 -1.66 -2.46
CA SER A 170 -18.71 -1.85 -1.65
C SER A 170 -18.59 -1.09 -0.34
N LEU A 171 -19.68 -0.49 0.11
CA LEU A 171 -19.76 0.20 1.41
C LEU A 171 -20.39 -0.67 2.51
N LYS A 172 -20.61 -1.97 2.22
CA LYS A 172 -21.14 -2.91 3.20
C LYS A 172 -20.18 -3.12 4.37
N GLY A 173 -20.58 -2.67 5.55
CA GLY A 173 -19.80 -2.82 6.78
C GLY A 173 -18.89 -1.64 7.12
N ILE A 174 -18.83 -0.60 6.28
CA ILE A 174 -17.97 0.58 6.49
C ILE A 174 -18.20 1.22 7.87
N GLY A 175 -19.45 1.42 8.28
CA GLY A 175 -19.80 2.04 9.57
C GLY A 175 -19.16 1.30 10.75
N GLN A 176 -19.36 0.00 10.81
CA GLN A 176 -18.83 -0.86 11.88
C GLN A 176 -17.29 -0.89 11.88
N ALA A 177 -16.65 -0.97 10.70
CA ALA A 177 -15.20 -0.99 10.59
C ALA A 177 -14.58 0.34 11.06
N VAL A 178 -15.13 1.49 10.64
CA VAL A 178 -14.68 2.82 11.05
C VAL A 178 -14.87 3.02 12.56
N ASP A 179 -16.02 2.64 13.09
CA ASP A 179 -16.30 2.77 14.53
C ASP A 179 -15.36 1.89 15.37
N ARG A 180 -15.05 0.67 14.91
CA ARG A 180 -14.10 -0.22 15.60
C ARG A 180 -12.67 0.35 15.55
N ALA A 181 -12.23 0.88 14.41
CA ALA A 181 -10.94 1.52 14.27
C ALA A 181 -10.84 2.78 15.17
N ALA A 182 -11.88 3.62 15.16
CA ALA A 182 -11.93 4.82 16.01
C ALA A 182 -11.89 4.50 17.51
N GLN A 183 -12.54 3.43 17.95
CA GLN A 183 -12.49 2.96 19.35
C GLN A 183 -11.09 2.55 19.78
N GLU A 184 -10.31 1.94 18.89
CA GLU A 184 -8.93 1.50 19.15
C GLU A 184 -7.96 2.68 19.30
N CYS A 185 -8.25 3.81 18.67
CA CYS A 185 -7.40 5.01 18.67
C CYS A 185 -7.90 6.14 19.63
N LYS A 186 -8.77 5.80 20.56
CA LYS A 186 -9.18 6.72 21.66
C LYS A 186 -8.13 6.81 22.75
#